data_47d65d7ccf012159200f3b8de9939f99
#
_entry.id   47d65d7ccf012159200f3b8de9939f99
#
_cell.length_a   1.000
_cell.length_b   1.000
_cell.length_c   1.000
_cell.angle_alpha   90.00
_cell.angle_beta   90.00
_cell.angle_gamma   90.00
#
_symmetry.space_group_name_H-M   'P 1'
#
loop_
_entity.id
_entity.type
_entity.pdbx_description
1 polymer ?
#
loop_
_entity_poly.entity_id
_entity_poly.type
_entity_poly.pdbx_seq_one_letter_code
_entity_poly.pdbx_strand_id
1 'polypeptide(L)'
;MDFMRGVLTVFVGAVVYLNRDSFPALDELTTITNLQTNWPIYFTLLITAFLFGLAEVLRDNSAQTLMPSVVEKENLETANGRMWSAESLTNSFIGPPLGSLLIGIAIFIPFFFDAVSFFFAVALIASLKGTFKPVADEKGREKINFKAEIKEGYVWLWAHPLLRPMAIILGTMNGLATMVGATYILFAQEVLQTSVFTFAVLGTAGAVGGTIGGLLAPKVSAKLGSGRSLAMVLAAAPIGSLIIALTTTWQVVWVVVLFETFFAILWNTITVSLRQSIIPTHLLGRVNSVYRFFAWGSIPIGMFLGGGLVSALTLVLSRENALRAPYLFGVVLGLLLWAMAAPRLTTAKIEAARSAG
;
A
#
# COMPACT_ATOMS: atom_id res chain seq x y z
N MET A 1 -13.02 0.10 14.40
CA MET A 1 -12.93 0.72 13.07
C MET A 1 -13.78 -0.04 12.06
N ASP A 2 -13.67 -1.36 11.95
CA ASP A 2 -14.46 -2.14 10.98
C ASP A 2 -15.99 -1.98 11.15
N PHE A 3 -16.47 -1.90 12.39
CA PHE A 3 -17.89 -1.56 12.64
C PHE A 3 -18.30 -0.21 12.00
N MET A 4 -17.46 0.83 12.16
CA MET A 4 -17.72 2.14 11.56
C MET A 4 -17.68 2.07 10.02
N ARG A 5 -16.72 1.32 9.44
CA ARG A 5 -16.65 1.08 8.00
C ARG A 5 -17.90 0.36 7.50
N GLY A 6 -18.35 -0.68 8.20
CA GLY A 6 -19.60 -1.37 7.87
C GLY A 6 -20.82 -0.44 7.88
N VAL A 7 -20.95 0.43 8.90
CA VAL A 7 -22.04 1.41 8.97
C VAL A 7 -21.95 2.43 7.84
N LEU A 8 -20.77 2.97 7.54
CA LEU A 8 -20.57 3.90 6.42
C LEU A 8 -20.91 3.24 5.08
N THR A 9 -20.54 1.98 4.89
CA THR A 9 -20.83 1.23 3.66
C THR A 9 -22.32 0.94 3.51
N VAL A 10 -23.03 0.59 4.61
CA VAL A 10 -24.50 0.49 4.60
C VAL A 10 -25.13 1.84 4.21
N PHE A 11 -24.63 2.93 4.78
CA PHE A 11 -25.15 4.27 4.48
C PHE A 11 -24.98 4.62 3.00
N VAL A 12 -23.80 4.38 2.41
CA VAL A 12 -23.57 4.56 0.98
C VAL A 12 -24.50 3.67 0.15
N GLY A 13 -24.59 2.38 0.51
CA GLY A 13 -25.49 1.45 -0.16
C GLY A 13 -26.95 1.91 -0.14
N ALA A 14 -27.41 2.44 1.00
CA ALA A 14 -28.75 2.99 1.13
C ALA A 14 -28.97 4.25 0.27
N VAL A 15 -28.00 5.18 0.26
CA VAL A 15 -28.04 6.38 -0.61
C VAL A 15 -28.10 5.98 -2.07
N VAL A 16 -27.27 5.04 -2.51
CA VAL A 16 -27.27 4.53 -3.89
C VAL A 16 -28.59 3.82 -4.22
N TYR A 17 -29.11 3.01 -3.30
CA TYR A 17 -30.39 2.33 -3.48
C TYR A 17 -31.57 3.30 -3.62
N LEU A 18 -31.63 4.32 -2.76
CA LEU A 18 -32.71 5.34 -2.82
C LEU A 18 -32.66 6.21 -4.07
N ASN A 19 -31.49 6.34 -4.68
CA ASN A 19 -31.29 7.13 -5.90
C ASN A 19 -31.05 6.26 -7.14
N ARG A 20 -31.32 4.96 -7.09
CA ARG A 20 -31.01 4.01 -8.18
C ARG A 20 -31.63 4.42 -9.53
N ASP A 21 -32.81 5.03 -9.51
CA ASP A 21 -33.50 5.47 -10.71
C ASP A 21 -32.86 6.74 -11.34
N SER A 22 -31.90 7.37 -10.65
CA SER A 22 -31.15 8.52 -11.15
C SER A 22 -29.84 8.12 -11.85
N PHE A 23 -29.47 6.83 -11.78
CA PHE A 23 -28.28 6.34 -12.47
C PHE A 23 -28.64 5.81 -13.84
N PRO A 24 -27.85 6.16 -14.89
CA PRO A 24 -28.07 5.59 -16.22
C PRO A 24 -27.84 4.07 -16.19
N ALA A 25 -28.48 3.36 -17.09
CA ALA A 25 -28.22 1.94 -17.27
C ALA A 25 -26.77 1.71 -17.73
N LEU A 26 -26.18 0.57 -17.35
CA LEU A 26 -24.76 0.28 -17.63
C LEU A 26 -24.41 0.29 -19.12
N ASP A 27 -25.34 -0.09 -19.96
CA ASP A 27 -25.24 -0.08 -21.43
C ASP A 27 -25.34 1.33 -22.03
N GLU A 28 -25.98 2.27 -21.32
CA GLU A 28 -26.10 3.66 -21.73
C GLU A 28 -24.83 4.49 -21.42
N LEU A 29 -23.98 4.05 -20.48
CA LEU A 29 -22.79 4.81 -20.03
C LEU A 29 -21.81 5.13 -21.17
N THR A 30 -21.75 4.32 -22.21
CA THR A 30 -20.88 4.53 -23.38
C THR A 30 -21.41 5.56 -24.37
N THR A 31 -22.68 5.90 -24.28
CA THR A 31 -23.39 6.79 -25.25
C THR A 31 -23.72 8.18 -24.68
N ILE A 32 -23.61 8.35 -23.36
CA ILE A 32 -23.98 9.62 -22.71
C ILE A 32 -22.83 10.61 -22.86
N THR A 33 -23.09 11.68 -23.61
CA THR A 33 -22.14 12.79 -23.83
C THR A 33 -22.25 13.93 -22.80
N ASN A 34 -23.38 14.03 -22.07
CA ASN A 34 -23.63 15.08 -21.08
C ASN A 34 -24.26 14.49 -19.81
N LEU A 35 -23.40 14.07 -18.88
CA LEU A 35 -23.81 13.65 -17.53
C LEU A 35 -23.99 14.90 -16.65
N GLN A 36 -25.24 15.15 -16.21
CA GLN A 36 -25.47 16.13 -15.15
C GLN A 36 -25.00 15.53 -13.81
N THR A 37 -24.09 16.23 -13.13
CA THR A 37 -23.59 15.80 -11.82
C THR A 37 -24.69 15.93 -10.78
N ASN A 38 -25.08 14.81 -10.16
CA ASN A 38 -25.92 14.81 -8.96
C ASN A 38 -25.07 15.24 -7.75
N TRP A 39 -25.01 16.53 -7.48
CA TRP A 39 -24.19 17.13 -6.41
C TRP A 39 -24.44 16.53 -5.02
N PRO A 40 -25.70 16.28 -4.57
CA PRO A 40 -25.96 15.60 -3.30
C PRO A 40 -25.30 14.23 -3.20
N ILE A 41 -25.41 13.39 -4.22
CA ILE A 41 -24.75 12.06 -4.24
C ILE A 41 -23.23 12.23 -4.26
N TYR A 42 -22.70 13.14 -5.09
CA TYR A 42 -21.27 13.39 -5.20
C TYR A 42 -20.66 13.79 -3.85
N PHE A 43 -21.24 14.77 -3.15
CA PHE A 43 -20.75 15.18 -1.83
C PHE A 43 -20.94 14.11 -0.76
N THR A 44 -22.01 13.34 -0.81
CA THR A 44 -22.21 12.21 0.10
C THR A 44 -21.10 11.16 -0.09
N LEU A 45 -20.82 10.78 -1.33
CA LEU A 45 -19.73 9.83 -1.65
C LEU A 45 -18.35 10.39 -1.26
N LEU A 46 -18.10 11.68 -1.52
CA LEU A 46 -16.84 12.33 -1.17
C LEU A 46 -16.60 12.32 0.35
N ILE A 47 -17.60 12.75 1.13
CA ILE A 47 -17.50 12.78 2.60
C ILE A 47 -17.34 11.35 3.15
N THR A 48 -18.12 10.41 2.66
CA THR A 48 -18.06 9.02 3.12
C THR A 48 -16.71 8.37 2.74
N ALA A 49 -16.20 8.63 1.55
CA ALA A 49 -14.88 8.15 1.12
C ALA A 49 -13.76 8.72 2.01
N PHE A 50 -13.86 10.00 2.39
CA PHE A 50 -12.91 10.63 3.31
C PHE A 50 -12.95 9.98 4.71
N LEU A 51 -14.15 9.79 5.27
CA LEU A 51 -14.32 9.14 6.56
C LEU A 51 -13.87 7.68 6.52
N PHE A 52 -14.14 6.98 5.42
CA PHE A 52 -13.70 5.61 5.19
C PHE A 52 -12.17 5.52 5.15
N GLY A 53 -11.52 6.44 4.43
CA GLY A 53 -10.05 6.52 4.41
C GLY A 53 -9.43 6.77 5.78
N LEU A 54 -10.03 7.63 6.61
CA LEU A 54 -9.60 7.83 8.00
C LEU A 54 -9.74 6.53 8.82
N ALA A 55 -10.87 5.84 8.68
CA ALA A 55 -11.12 4.57 9.37
C ALA A 55 -10.14 3.48 8.93
N GLU A 56 -9.78 3.44 7.64
CA GLU A 56 -8.79 2.54 7.05
C GLU A 56 -7.41 2.72 7.69
N VAL A 57 -6.91 3.96 7.73
CA VAL A 57 -5.61 4.27 8.33
C VAL A 57 -5.56 3.84 9.79
N LEU A 58 -6.63 4.11 10.56
CA LEU A 58 -6.72 3.73 11.97
C LEU A 58 -6.79 2.20 12.14
N ARG A 59 -7.55 1.52 11.28
CA ARG A 59 -7.66 0.05 11.29
C ARG A 59 -6.33 -0.60 11.01
N ASP A 60 -5.64 -0.16 9.96
CA ASP A 60 -4.35 -0.71 9.57
C ASP A 60 -3.29 -0.55 10.63
N ASN A 61 -3.24 0.64 11.25
CA ASN A 61 -2.31 0.87 12.35
C ASN A 61 -2.63 -0.03 13.55
N SER A 62 -3.92 -0.19 13.87
CA SER A 62 -4.38 -1.07 14.95
C SER A 62 -4.08 -2.54 14.66
N ALA A 63 -4.28 -3.01 13.42
CA ALA A 63 -3.96 -4.37 13.02
C ALA A 63 -2.46 -4.67 13.15
N GLN A 64 -1.60 -3.74 12.71
CA GLN A 64 -0.15 -3.90 12.85
C GLN A 64 0.32 -3.88 14.31
N THR A 65 -0.35 -3.11 15.19
CA THR A 65 -0.02 -3.09 16.62
C THR A 65 -0.56 -4.29 17.38
N LEU A 66 -1.66 -4.90 16.91
CA LEU A 66 -2.24 -6.09 17.50
C LEU A 66 -1.43 -7.35 17.16
N MET A 67 -0.82 -7.43 15.99
CA MET A 67 -0.12 -8.62 15.49
C MET A 67 0.86 -9.21 16.51
N PRO A 68 1.77 -8.44 17.17
CA PRO A 68 2.70 -8.97 18.15
C PRO A 68 2.05 -9.47 19.46
N SER A 69 0.77 -9.14 19.69
CA SER A 69 0.01 -9.63 20.85
C SER A 69 -0.66 -10.99 20.60
N VAL A 70 -0.73 -11.41 19.32
CA VAL A 70 -1.42 -12.63 18.88
C VAL A 70 -0.44 -13.66 18.32
N VAL A 71 0.75 -13.20 17.89
CA VAL A 71 1.76 -14.03 17.21
C VAL A 71 3.09 -13.88 17.92
N GLU A 72 3.78 -14.99 18.15
CA GLU A 72 5.14 -15.00 18.69
C GLU A 72 6.13 -14.28 17.78
N LYS A 73 7.17 -13.64 18.36
CA LYS A 73 8.14 -12.81 17.62
C LYS A 73 8.78 -13.56 16.45
N GLU A 74 9.09 -14.83 16.62
CA GLU A 74 9.72 -15.71 15.63
C GLU A 74 8.83 -15.97 14.41
N ASN A 75 7.52 -15.86 14.59
CA ASN A 75 6.51 -16.12 13.55
C ASN A 75 5.99 -14.84 12.86
N LEU A 76 6.43 -13.65 13.26
CA LEU A 76 5.92 -12.37 12.75
C LEU A 76 6.12 -12.22 11.23
N GLU A 77 7.27 -12.64 10.67
CA GLU A 77 7.49 -12.57 9.22
C GLU A 77 6.52 -13.48 8.46
N THR A 78 6.27 -14.69 8.99
CA THR A 78 5.31 -15.62 8.38
C THR A 78 3.89 -15.08 8.45
N ALA A 79 3.48 -14.52 9.59
CA ALA A 79 2.15 -13.93 9.78
C ALA A 79 1.93 -12.72 8.87
N ASN A 80 2.89 -11.80 8.81
CA ASN A 80 2.83 -10.64 7.92
C ASN A 80 2.82 -11.07 6.45
N GLY A 81 3.64 -12.04 6.05
CA GLY A 81 3.66 -12.56 4.69
C GLY A 81 2.33 -13.17 4.28
N ARG A 82 1.69 -13.97 5.15
CA ARG A 82 0.34 -14.55 4.91
C ARG A 82 -0.72 -13.46 4.80
N MET A 83 -0.65 -12.43 5.65
CA MET A 83 -1.57 -11.29 5.61
C MET A 83 -1.45 -10.56 4.27
N TRP A 84 -0.24 -10.23 3.82
CA TRP A 84 0.00 -9.58 2.53
C TRP A 84 -0.42 -10.45 1.34
N SER A 85 -0.22 -11.78 1.40
CA SER A 85 -0.73 -12.70 0.38
C SER A 85 -2.25 -12.67 0.31
N ALA A 86 -2.93 -12.74 1.46
CA ALA A 86 -4.39 -12.71 1.51
C ALA A 86 -4.95 -11.38 0.97
N GLU A 87 -4.36 -10.26 1.37
CA GLU A 87 -4.74 -8.93 0.87
C GLU A 87 -4.54 -8.82 -0.64
N SER A 88 -3.39 -9.26 -1.15
CA SER A 88 -3.09 -9.22 -2.59
C SER A 88 -4.06 -10.09 -3.40
N LEU A 89 -4.35 -11.30 -2.92
CA LEU A 89 -5.30 -12.21 -3.54
C LEU A 89 -6.71 -11.62 -3.54
N THR A 90 -7.15 -11.11 -2.40
CA THR A 90 -8.51 -10.57 -2.25
C THR A 90 -8.67 -9.28 -3.06
N ASN A 91 -7.75 -8.33 -2.94
CA ASN A 91 -7.89 -7.02 -3.58
C ASN A 91 -7.70 -7.04 -5.09
N SER A 92 -6.90 -7.97 -5.62
CA SER A 92 -6.53 -7.94 -7.03
C SER A 92 -7.14 -9.08 -7.86
N PHE A 93 -7.46 -10.24 -7.25
CA PHE A 93 -8.05 -11.37 -7.97
C PHE A 93 -9.53 -11.59 -7.66
N ILE A 94 -9.92 -11.51 -6.38
CA ILE A 94 -11.30 -11.84 -5.97
C ILE A 94 -12.17 -10.58 -6.05
N GLY A 95 -11.70 -9.46 -5.53
CA GLY A 95 -12.49 -8.23 -5.39
C GLY A 95 -13.03 -7.70 -6.72
N PRO A 96 -12.20 -7.43 -7.73
CA PRO A 96 -12.68 -6.83 -8.98
C PRO A 96 -13.71 -7.71 -9.75
N PRO A 97 -13.49 -9.03 -9.94
CA PRO A 97 -14.51 -9.86 -10.58
C PRO A 97 -15.79 -9.97 -9.76
N LEU A 98 -15.67 -10.14 -8.43
CA LEU A 98 -16.82 -10.20 -7.55
C LEU A 98 -17.61 -8.88 -7.57
N GLY A 99 -16.90 -7.75 -7.46
CA GLY A 99 -17.51 -6.43 -7.57
C GLY A 99 -18.26 -6.24 -8.88
N SER A 100 -17.66 -6.64 -10.00
CA SER A 100 -18.29 -6.56 -11.32
C SER A 100 -19.54 -7.43 -11.44
N LEU A 101 -19.51 -8.66 -10.91
CA LEU A 101 -20.67 -9.55 -10.86
C LEU A 101 -21.82 -8.95 -10.03
N LEU A 102 -21.50 -8.42 -8.86
CA LEU A 102 -22.48 -7.82 -7.96
C LEU A 102 -23.10 -6.55 -8.55
N ILE A 103 -22.30 -5.69 -9.20
CA ILE A 103 -22.79 -4.50 -9.94
C ILE A 103 -23.70 -4.93 -11.10
N GLY A 104 -23.38 -6.03 -11.78
CA GLY A 104 -24.22 -6.59 -12.86
C GLY A 104 -25.62 -7.02 -12.39
N ILE A 105 -25.80 -7.34 -11.10
CA ILE A 105 -27.10 -7.62 -10.51
C ILE A 105 -27.83 -6.30 -10.14
N ALA A 106 -27.17 -5.44 -9.36
CA ALA A 106 -27.61 -4.07 -9.11
C ALA A 106 -26.47 -3.24 -8.49
N ILE A 107 -26.40 -1.95 -8.85
CA ILE A 107 -25.33 -1.01 -8.47
C ILE A 107 -25.14 -0.87 -6.94
N PHE A 108 -26.17 -1.10 -6.14
CA PHE A 108 -26.13 -0.99 -4.69
C PHE A 108 -25.70 -2.28 -3.97
N ILE A 109 -25.76 -3.44 -4.61
CA ILE A 109 -25.46 -4.75 -3.99
C ILE A 109 -24.03 -4.85 -3.47
N PRO A 110 -22.98 -4.40 -4.18
CA PRO A 110 -21.61 -4.45 -3.67
C PRO A 110 -21.44 -3.81 -2.30
N PHE A 111 -22.13 -2.69 -2.05
CA PHE A 111 -22.02 -1.99 -0.77
C PHE A 111 -22.61 -2.81 0.39
N PHE A 112 -23.75 -3.46 0.19
CA PHE A 112 -24.33 -4.31 1.24
C PHE A 112 -23.52 -5.58 1.46
N PHE A 113 -22.98 -6.16 0.38
CA PHE A 113 -22.09 -7.31 0.48
C PHE A 113 -20.81 -6.97 1.27
N ASP A 114 -20.19 -5.83 0.96
CA ASP A 114 -19.00 -5.34 1.65
C ASP A 114 -19.30 -5.01 3.12
N ALA A 115 -20.45 -4.38 3.41
CA ALA A 115 -20.88 -4.13 4.78
C ALA A 115 -21.00 -5.42 5.62
N VAL A 116 -21.57 -6.48 5.03
CA VAL A 116 -21.66 -7.80 5.69
C VAL A 116 -20.25 -8.33 5.98
N SER A 117 -19.29 -8.17 5.05
CA SER A 117 -17.91 -8.59 5.27
C SER A 117 -17.26 -7.86 6.45
N PHE A 118 -17.50 -6.56 6.61
CA PHE A 118 -17.03 -5.78 7.76
C PHE A 118 -17.64 -6.25 9.08
N PHE A 119 -18.95 -6.48 9.13
CA PHE A 119 -19.59 -7.00 10.34
C PHE A 119 -19.13 -8.41 10.68
N PHE A 120 -18.86 -9.24 9.68
CA PHE A 120 -18.25 -10.55 9.88
C PHE A 120 -16.83 -10.43 10.46
N ALA A 121 -16.01 -9.51 9.95
CA ALA A 121 -14.69 -9.21 10.52
C ALA A 121 -14.78 -8.74 11.97
N VAL A 122 -15.73 -7.87 12.30
CA VAL A 122 -16.00 -7.45 13.70
C VAL A 122 -16.33 -8.64 14.59
N ALA A 123 -17.20 -9.54 14.13
CA ALA A 123 -17.57 -10.74 14.89
C ALA A 123 -16.36 -11.66 15.11
N LEU A 124 -15.51 -11.86 14.09
CA LEU A 124 -14.28 -12.65 14.20
C LEU A 124 -13.30 -12.03 15.21
N ILE A 125 -13.06 -10.71 15.13
CA ILE A 125 -12.16 -10.02 16.06
C ILE A 125 -12.71 -10.07 17.48
N ALA A 126 -14.01 -9.88 17.66
CA ALA A 126 -14.67 -9.96 18.96
C ALA A 126 -14.62 -11.38 19.57
N SER A 127 -14.48 -12.42 18.75
CA SER A 127 -14.35 -13.82 19.20
C SER A 127 -12.95 -14.16 19.72
N LEU A 128 -11.94 -13.32 19.46
CA LEU A 128 -10.58 -13.54 19.95
C LEU A 128 -10.56 -13.50 21.49
N LYS A 129 -10.10 -14.58 22.08
CA LYS A 129 -9.93 -14.69 23.54
C LYS A 129 -8.54 -14.20 23.92
N GLY A 130 -8.46 -13.22 24.82
CA GLY A 130 -7.17 -12.71 25.30
C GLY A 130 -7.29 -11.30 25.87
N THR A 131 -6.26 -10.86 26.57
CA THR A 131 -6.14 -9.49 27.08
C THR A 131 -5.22 -8.70 26.15
N PHE A 132 -5.80 -8.06 25.16
CA PHE A 132 -5.08 -7.29 24.14
C PHE A 132 -4.92 -5.79 24.50
N LYS A 133 -5.20 -5.45 25.77
CA LYS A 133 -4.96 -4.08 26.25
C LYS A 133 -3.45 -3.88 26.38
N PRO A 134 -2.88 -2.78 25.86
CA PRO A 134 -1.52 -2.39 26.21
C PRO A 134 -1.44 -2.36 27.74
N VAL A 135 -0.33 -2.88 28.30
CA VAL A 135 -0.05 -2.68 29.72
C VAL A 135 0.00 -1.18 29.92
N ALA A 136 -1.05 -0.62 30.50
CA ALA A 136 -1.07 0.80 30.86
C ALA A 136 0.03 0.95 31.92
N ASP A 137 0.97 1.87 31.68
CA ASP A 137 1.81 2.36 32.75
C ASP A 137 0.89 2.73 33.92
N GLU A 138 1.20 2.27 35.13
CA GLU A 138 0.44 2.48 36.36
C GLU A 138 0.25 3.97 36.75
N LYS A 139 0.81 4.88 35.97
CA LYS A 139 0.58 6.32 36.06
C LYS A 139 -0.77 6.61 35.42
N GLY A 140 -1.78 6.77 36.27
CA GLY A 140 -3.19 6.97 35.95
C GLY A 140 -3.44 7.80 34.69
N ARG A 141 -4.56 7.51 34.01
CA ARG A 141 -5.06 8.13 32.77
C ARG A 141 -4.86 9.64 32.76
N GLU A 142 -3.65 10.09 32.41
CA GLU A 142 -3.46 11.48 31.98
C GLU A 142 -4.31 11.71 30.73
N LYS A 143 -4.91 12.91 30.65
CA LYS A 143 -5.70 13.30 29.48
C LYS A 143 -4.89 13.04 28.21
N ILE A 144 -5.46 12.31 27.27
CA ILE A 144 -4.84 11.98 25.99
C ILE A 144 -4.34 13.27 25.35
N ASN A 145 -3.04 13.41 25.22
CA ASN A 145 -2.42 14.57 24.58
C ASN A 145 -1.80 14.09 23.24
N PHE A 146 -2.60 14.15 22.18
CA PHE A 146 -2.17 13.73 20.85
C PHE A 146 -0.84 14.37 20.40
N LYS A 147 -0.61 15.65 20.72
CA LYS A 147 0.64 16.32 20.35
C LYS A 147 1.84 15.73 21.08
N ALA A 148 1.69 15.42 22.37
CA ALA A 148 2.74 14.78 23.16
C ALA A 148 3.01 13.35 22.65
N GLU A 149 1.97 12.60 22.34
CA GLU A 149 2.09 11.22 21.84
C GLU A 149 2.76 11.16 20.46
N ILE A 150 2.39 12.05 19.53
CA ILE A 150 3.06 12.16 18.22
C ILE A 150 4.53 12.56 18.41
N LYS A 151 4.80 13.54 19.28
CA LYS A 151 6.16 13.98 19.60
C LYS A 151 7.00 12.84 20.17
N GLU A 152 6.45 12.07 21.08
CA GLU A 152 7.13 10.90 21.66
C GLU A 152 7.49 9.87 20.58
N GLY A 153 6.54 9.49 19.73
CA GLY A 153 6.79 8.59 18.60
C GLY A 153 7.84 9.13 17.63
N TYR A 154 7.80 10.45 17.34
CA TYR A 154 8.78 11.11 16.50
C TYR A 154 10.18 11.09 17.12
N VAL A 155 10.31 11.52 18.37
CA VAL A 155 11.61 11.55 19.07
C VAL A 155 12.23 10.16 19.17
N TRP A 156 11.42 9.15 19.49
CA TRP A 156 11.87 7.77 19.55
C TRP A 156 12.36 7.27 18.19
N LEU A 157 11.56 7.44 17.13
CA LEU A 157 11.92 7.04 15.77
C LEU A 157 13.19 7.74 15.28
N TRP A 158 13.30 9.06 15.55
CA TRP A 158 14.43 9.87 15.09
C TRP A 158 15.73 9.53 15.79
N ALA A 159 15.66 9.13 17.05
CA ALA A 159 16.80 8.65 17.81
C ALA A 159 17.24 7.23 17.42
N HIS A 160 16.34 6.43 16.80
CA HIS A 160 16.65 5.03 16.53
C HIS A 160 17.55 4.87 15.28
N PRO A 161 18.78 4.27 15.44
CA PRO A 161 19.81 4.27 14.40
C PRO A 161 19.45 3.45 13.16
N LEU A 162 18.55 2.46 13.28
CA LEU A 162 18.11 1.60 12.18
C LEU A 162 16.77 2.04 11.60
N LEU A 163 15.77 2.35 12.44
CA LEU A 163 14.41 2.61 11.95
C LEU A 163 14.24 3.99 11.29
N ARG A 164 15.00 5.01 11.74
CA ARG A 164 15.03 6.32 11.07
C ARG A 164 15.45 6.22 9.61
N PRO A 165 16.63 5.66 9.28
CA PRO A 165 17.01 5.52 7.87
C PRO A 165 16.04 4.64 7.10
N MET A 166 15.46 3.59 7.69
CA MET A 166 14.47 2.75 7.01
C MET A 166 13.18 3.51 6.66
N ALA A 167 12.71 4.44 7.51
CA ALA A 167 11.57 5.28 7.21
C ALA A 167 11.84 6.21 6.00
N ILE A 168 13.04 6.82 5.97
CA ILE A 168 13.47 7.68 4.86
C ILE A 168 13.61 6.87 3.56
N ILE A 169 14.24 5.69 3.63
CA ILE A 169 14.40 4.80 2.48
C ILE A 169 13.03 4.42 1.92
N LEU A 170 12.10 3.98 2.77
CA LEU A 170 10.76 3.61 2.32
C LEU A 170 10.01 4.79 1.71
N GLY A 171 10.09 5.98 2.32
CA GLY A 171 9.54 7.19 1.76
C GLY A 171 10.10 7.50 0.37
N THR A 172 11.42 7.41 0.20
CA THR A 172 12.06 7.61 -1.10
C THR A 172 11.60 6.56 -2.12
N MET A 173 11.56 5.28 -1.74
CA MET A 173 11.06 4.21 -2.62
C MET A 173 9.62 4.47 -3.07
N ASN A 174 8.73 4.84 -2.15
CA ASN A 174 7.33 5.15 -2.47
C ASN A 174 7.21 6.38 -3.38
N GLY A 175 8.01 7.42 -3.13
CA GLY A 175 8.06 8.61 -3.99
C GLY A 175 8.51 8.27 -5.42
N LEU A 176 9.56 7.45 -5.57
CA LEU A 176 10.03 7.00 -6.89
C LEU A 176 9.00 6.10 -7.59
N ALA A 177 8.42 5.15 -6.88
CA ALA A 177 7.39 4.27 -7.43
C ALA A 177 6.15 5.03 -7.91
N THR A 178 5.70 6.02 -7.13
CA THR A 178 4.52 6.83 -7.49
C THR A 178 4.83 7.87 -8.56
N MET A 179 6.08 8.33 -8.68
CA MET A 179 6.54 9.16 -9.80
C MET A 179 6.37 8.42 -11.14
N VAL A 180 6.76 7.17 -11.21
CA VAL A 180 6.54 6.29 -12.36
C VAL A 180 5.06 5.95 -12.52
N GLY A 181 4.39 5.57 -11.43
CA GLY A 181 2.99 5.16 -11.41
C GLY A 181 2.03 6.23 -11.94
N ALA A 182 2.31 7.52 -11.70
CA ALA A 182 1.48 8.63 -12.15
C ALA A 182 1.32 8.71 -13.69
N THR A 183 2.31 8.22 -14.43
CA THR A 183 2.33 8.26 -15.90
C THR A 183 2.20 6.89 -16.56
N TYR A 184 2.04 5.83 -15.74
CA TYR A 184 2.04 4.43 -16.20
C TYR A 184 0.95 4.14 -17.23
N ILE A 185 -0.26 4.67 -17.05
CA ILE A 185 -1.35 4.46 -18.01
C ILE A 185 -1.03 5.08 -19.39
N LEU A 186 -0.45 6.27 -19.41
CA LEU A 186 -0.03 6.94 -20.64
C LEU A 186 1.11 6.17 -21.31
N PHE A 187 2.07 5.69 -20.54
CA PHE A 187 3.15 4.85 -21.02
C PHE A 187 2.62 3.54 -21.64
N ALA A 188 1.68 2.89 -20.98
CA ALA A 188 1.06 1.68 -21.47
C ALA A 188 0.28 1.89 -22.77
N GLN A 189 -0.44 3.01 -22.89
CA GLN A 189 -1.24 3.31 -24.06
C GLN A 189 -0.38 3.82 -25.23
N GLU A 190 0.54 4.75 -24.98
CA GLU A 190 1.25 5.47 -26.02
C GLU A 190 2.58 4.79 -26.42
N VAL A 191 3.28 4.12 -25.49
CA VAL A 191 4.57 3.47 -25.73
C VAL A 191 4.41 1.97 -25.97
N LEU A 192 3.66 1.29 -25.10
CA LEU A 192 3.43 -0.15 -25.24
C LEU A 192 2.27 -0.49 -26.18
N GLN A 193 1.49 0.52 -26.65
CA GLN A 193 0.34 0.36 -27.56
C GLN A 193 -0.67 -0.69 -27.07
N THR A 194 -0.94 -0.69 -25.76
CA THR A 194 -1.83 -1.69 -25.15
C THR A 194 -3.29 -1.41 -25.44
N SER A 195 -4.05 -2.46 -25.79
CA SER A 195 -5.50 -2.43 -25.77
C SER A 195 -6.03 -2.39 -24.33
N VAL A 196 -7.32 -2.08 -24.15
CA VAL A 196 -7.99 -2.15 -22.84
C VAL A 196 -7.82 -3.53 -22.19
N PHE A 197 -7.98 -4.59 -22.97
CA PHE A 197 -7.78 -5.96 -22.51
C PHE A 197 -6.34 -6.22 -22.07
N THR A 198 -5.36 -5.85 -22.89
CA THR A 198 -3.95 -6.04 -22.57
C THR A 198 -3.53 -5.23 -21.33
N PHE A 199 -4.08 -4.01 -21.15
CA PHE A 199 -3.86 -3.22 -19.96
C PHE A 199 -4.45 -3.88 -18.71
N ALA A 200 -5.63 -4.51 -18.82
CA ALA A 200 -6.20 -5.29 -17.72
C ALA A 200 -5.32 -6.51 -17.37
N VAL A 201 -4.75 -7.18 -18.37
CA VAL A 201 -3.78 -8.27 -18.15
C VAL A 201 -2.53 -7.76 -17.44
N LEU A 202 -2.00 -6.59 -17.81
CA LEU A 202 -0.87 -5.97 -17.10
C LEU A 202 -1.16 -5.77 -15.61
N GLY A 203 -2.38 -5.40 -15.23
CA GLY A 203 -2.81 -5.25 -13.84
C GLY A 203 -2.70 -6.55 -13.02
N THR A 204 -2.80 -7.73 -13.65
CA THR A 204 -2.69 -9.01 -12.95
C THR A 204 -1.28 -9.32 -12.44
N ALA A 205 -0.24 -8.69 -13.02
CA ALA A 205 1.15 -8.89 -12.60
C ALA A 205 1.38 -8.57 -11.12
N GLY A 206 0.81 -7.44 -10.65
CA GLY A 206 0.89 -7.04 -9.25
C GLY A 206 0.22 -8.04 -8.31
N ALA A 207 -0.94 -8.58 -8.71
CA ALA A 207 -1.65 -9.60 -7.94
C ALA A 207 -0.84 -10.90 -7.80
N VAL A 208 -0.29 -11.40 -8.91
CA VAL A 208 0.57 -12.61 -8.91
C VAL A 208 1.81 -12.38 -8.07
N GLY A 209 2.53 -11.28 -8.32
CA GLY A 209 3.75 -10.92 -7.59
C GLY A 209 3.51 -10.73 -6.09
N GLY A 210 2.41 -10.07 -5.71
CA GLY A 210 2.03 -9.85 -4.32
C GLY A 210 1.69 -11.15 -3.59
N THR A 211 0.89 -12.02 -4.21
CA THR A 211 0.51 -13.31 -3.62
C THR A 211 1.73 -14.22 -3.43
N ILE A 212 2.56 -14.36 -4.46
CA ILE A 212 3.80 -15.15 -4.40
C ILE A 212 4.77 -14.52 -3.39
N GLY A 213 4.89 -13.19 -3.39
CA GLY A 213 5.73 -12.44 -2.47
C GLY A 213 5.38 -12.72 -1.02
N GLY A 214 4.11 -12.63 -0.65
CA GLY A 214 3.67 -12.90 0.72
C GLY A 214 3.93 -14.34 1.18
N LEU A 215 3.79 -15.34 0.29
CA LEU A 215 4.05 -16.74 0.59
C LEU A 215 5.55 -17.07 0.71
N LEU A 216 6.38 -16.44 -0.13
CA LEU A 216 7.81 -16.75 -0.22
C LEU A 216 8.70 -15.80 0.57
N ALA A 217 8.26 -14.58 0.88
CA ALA A 217 9.07 -13.59 1.59
C ALA A 217 9.72 -14.13 2.89
N PRO A 218 9.00 -14.85 3.78
CA PRO A 218 9.60 -15.40 4.99
C PRO A 218 10.72 -16.42 4.68
N LYS A 219 10.51 -17.26 3.65
CA LYS A 219 11.51 -18.26 3.24
C LYS A 219 12.75 -17.61 2.63
N VAL A 220 12.55 -16.56 1.83
CA VAL A 220 13.65 -15.79 1.22
C VAL A 220 14.45 -15.08 2.30
N SER A 221 13.77 -14.40 3.23
CA SER A 221 14.40 -13.73 4.38
C SER A 221 15.19 -14.70 5.26
N ALA A 222 14.62 -15.87 5.56
CA ALA A 222 15.31 -16.90 6.37
C ALA A 222 16.54 -17.47 5.67
N LYS A 223 16.50 -17.68 4.34
CA LYS A 223 17.61 -18.28 3.58
C LYS A 223 18.75 -17.30 3.31
N LEU A 224 18.43 -16.06 2.94
CA LEU A 224 19.41 -15.06 2.53
C LEU A 224 19.84 -14.13 3.67
N GLY A 225 19.03 -14.05 4.72
CA GLY A 225 19.13 -13.06 5.79
C GLY A 225 18.42 -11.76 5.43
N SER A 226 17.86 -11.08 6.45
CA SER A 226 17.04 -9.86 6.26
C SER A 226 17.79 -8.75 5.51
N GLY A 227 19.05 -8.50 5.86
CA GLY A 227 19.82 -7.42 5.23
C GLY A 227 20.10 -7.65 3.74
N ARG A 228 20.52 -8.88 3.35
CA ARG A 228 20.73 -9.21 1.93
C ARG A 228 19.43 -9.13 1.15
N SER A 229 18.33 -9.61 1.73
CA SER A 229 16.99 -9.51 1.12
C SER A 229 16.60 -8.06 0.86
N LEU A 230 16.78 -7.16 1.83
CA LEU A 230 16.51 -5.72 1.66
C LEU A 230 17.43 -5.06 0.62
N ALA A 231 18.72 -5.44 0.57
CA ALA A 231 19.64 -4.95 -0.47
C ALA A 231 19.22 -5.40 -1.87
N MET A 232 18.71 -6.64 -2.03
CA MET A 232 18.14 -7.13 -3.29
C MET A 232 16.89 -6.34 -3.71
N VAL A 233 16.00 -6.04 -2.77
CA VAL A 233 14.81 -5.20 -3.04
C VAL A 233 15.22 -3.84 -3.59
N LEU A 234 16.18 -3.19 -2.93
CA LEU A 234 16.68 -1.87 -3.35
C LEU A 234 17.38 -1.88 -4.71
N ALA A 235 18.02 -2.99 -5.08
CA ALA A 235 18.65 -3.16 -6.40
C ALA A 235 17.62 -3.48 -7.49
N ALA A 236 16.57 -4.22 -7.16
CA ALA A 236 15.57 -4.67 -8.13
C ALA A 236 14.78 -3.51 -8.74
N ALA A 237 14.42 -2.50 -7.96
CA ALA A 237 13.62 -1.36 -8.44
C ALA A 237 14.30 -0.56 -9.56
N PRO A 238 15.57 -0.09 -9.45
CA PRO A 238 16.24 0.59 -10.57
C PRO A 238 16.49 -0.32 -11.77
N ILE A 239 16.73 -1.62 -11.56
CA ILE A 239 16.88 -2.60 -12.66
C ILE A 239 15.55 -2.74 -13.39
N GLY A 240 14.44 -2.92 -12.68
CA GLY A 240 13.10 -3.00 -13.26
C GLY A 240 12.75 -1.73 -14.05
N SER A 241 12.97 -0.57 -13.45
CA SER A 241 12.75 0.72 -14.10
C SER A 241 13.58 0.87 -15.38
N LEU A 242 14.83 0.40 -15.39
CA LEU A 242 15.68 0.42 -16.60
C LEU A 242 15.09 -0.49 -17.70
N ILE A 243 14.69 -1.71 -17.35
CA ILE A 243 14.10 -2.64 -18.31
C ILE A 243 12.82 -2.04 -18.90
N ILE A 244 11.94 -1.46 -18.07
CA ILE A 244 10.71 -0.80 -18.53
C ILE A 244 11.04 0.40 -19.41
N ALA A 245 12.02 1.24 -19.03
CA ALA A 245 12.41 2.40 -19.83
C ALA A 245 12.88 2.05 -21.24
N LEU A 246 13.46 0.88 -21.44
CA LEU A 246 14.04 0.45 -22.71
C LEU A 246 13.12 -0.43 -23.56
N THR A 247 12.07 -1.01 -22.97
CA THR A 247 11.16 -1.92 -23.68
C THR A 247 10.01 -1.18 -24.37
N THR A 248 9.45 -1.84 -25.40
CA THR A 248 8.16 -1.52 -26.01
C THR A 248 7.19 -2.69 -25.88
N THR A 249 7.60 -3.75 -25.17
CA THR A 249 6.89 -5.02 -25.10
C THR A 249 6.17 -5.16 -23.77
N TRP A 250 4.86 -5.18 -23.79
CA TRP A 250 4.04 -5.23 -22.56
C TRP A 250 4.26 -6.51 -21.72
N GLN A 251 4.59 -7.64 -22.35
CA GLN A 251 4.91 -8.89 -21.66
C GLN A 251 6.15 -8.76 -20.77
N VAL A 252 7.17 -8.01 -21.23
CA VAL A 252 8.36 -7.70 -20.42
C VAL A 252 7.96 -6.86 -19.21
N VAL A 253 7.12 -5.85 -19.43
CA VAL A 253 6.61 -5.00 -18.33
C VAL A 253 5.82 -5.83 -17.33
N TRP A 254 4.98 -6.77 -17.79
CA TRP A 254 4.23 -7.68 -16.91
C TRP A 254 5.15 -8.48 -15.98
N VAL A 255 6.22 -9.08 -16.55
CA VAL A 255 7.21 -9.84 -15.76
C VAL A 255 7.93 -8.92 -14.77
N VAL A 256 8.34 -7.72 -15.19
CA VAL A 256 9.02 -6.77 -14.30
C VAL A 256 8.11 -6.35 -13.14
N VAL A 257 6.87 -5.96 -13.42
CA VAL A 257 5.89 -5.55 -12.39
C VAL A 257 5.60 -6.69 -11.40
N LEU A 258 5.54 -7.94 -11.88
CA LEU A 258 5.41 -9.11 -11.01
C LEU A 258 6.56 -9.16 -9.99
N PHE A 259 7.81 -9.04 -10.46
CA PHE A 259 8.98 -9.05 -9.56
C PHE A 259 9.05 -7.82 -8.69
N GLU A 260 8.74 -6.62 -9.18
CA GLU A 260 8.69 -5.39 -8.38
C GLU A 260 7.71 -5.53 -7.22
N THR A 261 6.52 -6.07 -7.48
CA THR A 261 5.51 -6.30 -6.43
C THR A 261 5.96 -7.39 -5.45
N PHE A 262 6.56 -8.48 -5.95
CA PHE A 262 7.17 -9.50 -5.10
C PHE A 262 8.18 -8.87 -4.13
N PHE A 263 9.10 -8.05 -4.62
CA PHE A 263 10.11 -7.39 -3.82
C PHE A 263 9.51 -6.34 -2.86
N ALA A 264 8.46 -5.64 -3.27
CA ALA A 264 7.74 -4.72 -2.39
C ALA A 264 7.11 -5.45 -1.19
N ILE A 265 6.52 -6.62 -1.42
CA ILE A 265 5.99 -7.46 -0.34
C ILE A 265 7.11 -8.03 0.54
N LEU A 266 8.24 -8.44 -0.04
CA LEU A 266 9.41 -8.88 0.72
C LEU A 266 9.93 -7.77 1.64
N TRP A 267 10.03 -6.52 1.14
CA TRP A 267 10.35 -5.36 1.96
C TRP A 267 9.39 -5.19 3.13
N ASN A 268 8.10 -5.17 2.84
CA ASN A 268 7.07 -4.97 3.87
C ASN A 268 7.10 -6.08 4.93
N THR A 269 7.17 -7.34 4.50
CA THR A 269 7.21 -8.50 5.41
C THR A 269 8.37 -8.39 6.41
N ILE A 270 9.57 -8.08 5.92
CA ILE A 270 10.76 -7.95 6.78
C ILE A 270 10.66 -6.71 7.66
N THR A 271 10.34 -5.54 7.09
CA THR A 271 10.44 -4.28 7.82
C THR A 271 9.28 -4.05 8.79
N VAL A 272 8.08 -4.57 8.49
CA VAL A 272 6.95 -4.53 9.42
C VAL A 272 7.24 -5.44 10.61
N SER A 273 7.66 -6.69 10.36
CA SER A 273 8.01 -7.64 11.42
C SER A 273 9.16 -7.13 12.30
N LEU A 274 10.15 -6.48 11.68
CA LEU A 274 11.26 -5.86 12.40
C LEU A 274 10.77 -4.76 13.34
N ARG A 275 9.91 -3.85 12.87
CA ARG A 275 9.33 -2.82 13.73
C ARG A 275 8.51 -3.41 14.87
N GLN A 276 7.73 -4.43 14.59
CA GLN A 276 6.92 -5.15 15.59
C GLN A 276 7.76 -5.86 16.64
N SER A 277 8.99 -6.27 16.32
CA SER A 277 9.90 -6.94 17.27
C SER A 277 10.76 -5.98 18.09
N ILE A 278 11.09 -4.78 17.55
CA ILE A 278 12.03 -3.84 18.17
C ILE A 278 11.32 -2.77 19.00
N ILE A 279 10.18 -2.27 18.49
CA ILE A 279 9.49 -1.14 19.13
C ILE A 279 8.75 -1.64 20.37
N PRO A 280 8.95 -1.02 21.55
CA PRO A 280 8.17 -1.35 22.75
C PRO A 280 6.67 -1.28 22.48
N THR A 281 5.92 -2.25 23.00
CA THR A 281 4.49 -2.42 22.70
C THR A 281 3.67 -1.13 22.95
N HIS A 282 3.96 -0.39 24.02
CA HIS A 282 3.27 0.86 24.36
C HIS A 282 3.58 2.02 23.37
N LEU A 283 4.69 1.97 22.64
CA LEU A 283 5.10 2.96 21.64
C LEU A 283 4.77 2.55 20.20
N LEU A 284 4.46 1.26 19.96
CA LEU A 284 4.36 0.70 18.62
C LEU A 284 3.38 1.48 17.74
N GLY A 285 2.21 1.83 18.24
CA GLY A 285 1.23 2.62 17.50
C GLY A 285 1.71 4.03 17.17
N ARG A 286 2.32 4.72 18.15
CA ARG A 286 2.83 6.08 18.01
C ARG A 286 3.98 6.16 17.00
N VAL A 287 4.95 5.29 17.15
CA VAL A 287 6.12 5.20 16.26
C VAL A 287 5.72 4.76 14.85
N ASN A 288 4.81 3.77 14.74
CA ASN A 288 4.36 3.28 13.45
C ASN A 288 3.56 4.34 12.68
N SER A 289 2.75 5.17 13.35
CA SER A 289 2.04 6.29 12.72
C SER A 289 3.01 7.31 12.13
N VAL A 290 4.07 7.67 12.86
CA VAL A 290 5.11 8.59 12.37
C VAL A 290 5.90 7.96 11.22
N TYR A 291 6.26 6.69 11.33
CA TYR A 291 6.95 5.94 10.27
C TYR A 291 6.13 5.94 8.97
N ARG A 292 4.83 5.66 9.08
CA ARG A 292 3.89 5.67 7.93
C ARG A 292 3.74 7.07 7.34
N PHE A 293 3.74 8.12 8.17
CA PHE A 293 3.71 9.50 7.67
C PHE A 293 4.89 9.79 6.74
N PHE A 294 6.11 9.40 7.11
CA PHE A 294 7.27 9.54 6.23
C PHE A 294 7.19 8.64 5.00
N ALA A 295 6.73 7.39 5.18
CA ALA A 295 6.63 6.42 4.10
C ALA A 295 5.60 6.83 3.04
N TRP A 296 4.45 7.35 3.44
CA TRP A 296 3.33 7.65 2.55
C TRP A 296 3.23 9.13 2.16
N GLY A 297 3.78 10.03 2.96
CA GLY A 297 3.81 11.46 2.67
C GLY A 297 4.57 11.82 1.39
N SER A 298 5.46 10.96 0.93
CA SER A 298 6.18 11.09 -0.35
C SER A 298 5.33 10.73 -1.59
N ILE A 299 4.21 10.02 -1.42
CA ILE A 299 3.34 9.56 -2.52
C ILE A 299 2.81 10.73 -3.36
N PRO A 300 2.15 11.75 -2.78
CA PRO A 300 1.68 12.91 -3.55
C PRO A 300 2.82 13.66 -4.23
N ILE A 301 3.98 13.75 -3.57
CA ILE A 301 5.16 14.41 -4.11
C ILE A 301 5.66 13.67 -5.35
N GLY A 302 5.78 12.33 -5.26
CA GLY A 302 6.16 11.49 -6.38
C GLY A 302 5.20 11.62 -7.56
N MET A 303 3.90 11.55 -7.33
CA MET A 303 2.89 11.72 -8.37
C MET A 303 3.00 13.08 -9.08
N PHE A 304 3.15 14.17 -8.32
CA PHE A 304 3.32 15.50 -8.87
C PHE A 304 4.61 15.62 -9.70
N LEU A 305 5.73 15.09 -9.20
CA LEU A 305 6.99 15.08 -9.91
C LEU A 305 6.93 14.26 -11.20
N GLY A 306 6.24 13.10 -11.20
CA GLY A 306 6.09 12.26 -12.38
C GLY A 306 5.33 12.97 -13.51
N GLY A 307 4.16 13.52 -13.21
CA GLY A 307 3.36 14.27 -14.17
C GLY A 307 4.07 15.55 -14.64
N GLY A 308 4.65 16.30 -13.70
CA GLY A 308 5.40 17.53 -13.98
C GLY A 308 6.62 17.29 -14.87
N LEU A 309 7.38 16.22 -14.60
CA LEU A 309 8.55 15.83 -15.40
C LEU A 309 8.16 15.51 -16.84
N VAL A 310 7.12 14.69 -17.04
CA VAL A 310 6.64 14.38 -18.40
C VAL A 310 6.13 15.65 -19.11
N SER A 311 5.35 16.49 -18.44
CA SER A 311 4.83 17.72 -19.01
C SER A 311 5.95 18.67 -19.44
N ALA A 312 6.97 18.87 -18.61
CA ALA A 312 8.11 19.74 -18.92
C ALA A 312 8.96 19.18 -20.08
N LEU A 313 9.24 17.88 -20.05
CA LEU A 313 10.09 17.25 -21.06
C LEU A 313 9.40 17.10 -22.43
N THR A 314 8.07 17.05 -22.49
CA THR A 314 7.34 17.04 -23.76
C THR A 314 7.54 18.34 -24.57
N LEU A 315 8.01 19.41 -23.93
CA LEU A 315 8.34 20.68 -24.63
C LEU A 315 9.64 20.58 -25.45
N VAL A 316 10.54 19.65 -25.10
CA VAL A 316 11.89 19.55 -25.68
C VAL A 316 12.25 18.17 -26.24
N LEU A 317 11.49 17.13 -25.83
CA LEU A 317 11.69 15.75 -26.29
C LEU A 317 10.43 15.25 -27.00
N SER A 318 10.58 14.15 -27.76
CA SER A 318 9.42 13.43 -28.27
C SER A 318 8.55 12.93 -27.10
N ARG A 319 7.24 12.78 -27.33
CA ARG A 319 6.27 12.29 -26.33
C ARG A 319 6.69 10.96 -25.73
N GLU A 320 7.18 10.04 -26.56
CA GLU A 320 7.68 8.74 -26.12
C GLU A 320 8.86 8.88 -25.14
N ASN A 321 9.86 9.71 -25.49
CA ASN A 321 11.02 9.94 -24.64
C ASN A 321 10.64 10.65 -23.33
N ALA A 322 9.69 11.58 -23.37
CA ALA A 322 9.17 12.23 -22.18
C ALA A 322 8.48 11.22 -21.24
N LEU A 323 7.72 10.25 -21.77
CA LEU A 323 7.08 9.19 -20.98
C LEU A 323 8.08 8.17 -20.41
N ARG A 324 9.25 8.00 -21.03
CA ARG A 324 10.34 7.15 -20.51
C ARG A 324 11.16 7.83 -19.41
N ALA A 325 11.13 9.16 -19.36
CA ALA A 325 11.95 9.94 -18.43
C ALA A 325 11.73 9.60 -16.93
N PRO A 326 10.50 9.46 -16.41
CA PRO A 326 10.29 9.06 -15.00
C PRO A 326 11.00 7.76 -14.62
N TYR A 327 11.02 6.78 -15.53
CA TYR A 327 11.73 5.51 -15.31
C TYR A 327 13.24 5.72 -15.26
N LEU A 328 13.82 6.50 -16.18
CA LEU A 328 15.25 6.81 -16.22
C LEU A 328 15.69 7.60 -14.98
N PHE A 329 14.88 8.56 -14.51
CA PHE A 329 15.10 9.22 -13.23
C PHE A 329 15.03 8.24 -12.08
N GLY A 330 14.06 7.32 -12.11
CA GLY A 330 13.93 6.21 -11.15
C GLY A 330 15.18 5.33 -11.10
N VAL A 331 15.81 5.07 -12.25
CA VAL A 331 17.10 4.34 -12.31
C VAL A 331 18.20 5.09 -11.56
N VAL A 332 18.42 6.35 -11.89
CA VAL A 332 19.51 7.15 -11.29
C VAL A 332 19.31 7.28 -9.77
N LEU A 333 18.13 7.74 -9.36
CA LEU A 333 17.84 7.97 -7.95
C LEU A 333 17.75 6.65 -7.17
N GLY A 334 17.24 5.59 -7.79
CA GLY A 334 17.17 4.25 -7.19
C GLY A 334 18.55 3.63 -6.98
N LEU A 335 19.48 3.77 -7.92
CA LEU A 335 20.88 3.34 -7.76
C LEU A 335 21.61 4.13 -6.68
N LEU A 336 21.38 5.44 -6.60
CA LEU A 336 21.91 6.26 -5.51
C LEU A 336 21.35 5.81 -4.16
N LEU A 337 20.05 5.57 -4.08
CA LEU A 337 19.40 5.05 -2.88
C LEU A 337 19.99 3.69 -2.47
N TRP A 338 20.14 2.77 -3.42
CA TRP A 338 20.74 1.46 -3.18
C TRP A 338 22.17 1.58 -2.65
N ALA A 339 23.02 2.37 -3.30
CA ALA A 339 24.40 2.56 -2.90
C ALA A 339 24.53 3.14 -1.47
N MET A 340 23.63 4.04 -1.10
CA MET A 340 23.64 4.68 0.23
C MET A 340 23.00 3.80 1.32
N ALA A 341 21.97 3.02 0.98
CA ALA A 341 21.16 2.29 1.93
C ALA A 341 21.64 0.85 2.17
N ALA A 342 22.09 0.13 1.14
CA ALA A 342 22.48 -1.27 1.25
C ALA A 342 23.61 -1.51 2.29
N PRO A 343 24.66 -0.67 2.40
CA PRO A 343 25.69 -0.84 3.45
C PRO A 343 25.17 -0.60 4.87
N ARG A 344 24.05 0.11 5.02
CA ARG A 344 23.46 0.43 6.32
C ARG A 344 22.50 -0.65 6.82
N LEU A 345 21.93 -1.44 5.90
CA LEU A 345 20.92 -2.48 6.18
C LEU A 345 21.54 -3.88 6.14
N THR A 346 22.60 -4.11 6.92
CA THR A 346 23.24 -5.43 6.99
C THR A 346 22.46 -6.39 7.87
N THR A 347 22.50 -7.70 7.55
CA THR A 347 21.83 -8.74 8.36
C THR A 347 22.30 -8.66 9.82
N ALA A 348 23.60 -8.51 10.07
CA ALA A 348 24.14 -8.41 11.42
C ALA A 348 23.56 -7.25 12.24
N LYS A 349 23.36 -6.07 11.64
CA LYS A 349 22.74 -4.92 12.32
C LYS A 349 21.25 -5.15 12.61
N ILE A 350 20.56 -5.82 11.70
CA ILE A 350 19.13 -6.13 11.86
C ILE A 350 18.95 -7.17 12.97
N GLU A 351 19.75 -8.24 12.97
CA GLU A 351 19.73 -9.27 14.01
C GLU A 351 20.10 -8.69 15.38
N ALA A 352 21.15 -7.86 15.45
CA ALA A 352 21.52 -7.18 16.69
C ALA A 352 20.39 -6.29 17.23
N ALA A 353 19.65 -5.59 16.35
CA ALA A 353 18.51 -4.79 16.76
C ALA A 353 17.33 -5.65 17.25
N ARG A 354 17.10 -6.83 16.65
CA ARG A 354 16.08 -7.79 17.11
C ARG A 354 16.39 -8.38 18.48
N SER A 355 17.66 -8.67 18.74
CA SER A 355 18.08 -9.24 20.03
C SER A 355 18.10 -8.22 21.17
N ALA A 356 18.12 -6.92 20.86
CA ALA A 356 18.13 -5.84 21.84
C ALA A 356 16.70 -5.36 22.23
N GLY A 357 15.67 -5.69 21.46
CA GLY A 357 14.26 -5.34 21.70
C GLY A 357 13.45 -6.54 22.19
#